data_c7a1f5b6c9281068ae1b71e65510ba41
#
_entry.id   c7a1f5b6c9281068ae1b71e65510ba41
#
_cell.length_a   1.000
_cell.length_b   1.000
_cell.length_c   1.000
_cell.angle_alpha   90.00
_cell.angle_beta   90.00
_cell.angle_gamma   90.00
#
_symmetry.space_group_name_H-M   'P 1'
#
loop_
_entity.id
_entity.type
_entity.pdbx_description
1 polymer ?
#
loop_
_entity_poly.entity_id
_entity_poly.type
_entity_poly.pdbx_seq_one_letter_code
_entity_poly.pdbx_strand_id
1 'polypeptide(L)'
;PLFNGNEDMAGFTGKDGTPYFNTTFDPAKWQRAADAIKEAIDVAEANGAEIFYKDDVTFDIEPITKTKLDIRQAVTERWNREIIWANPNSRTYELQRLAMNATEADLGPTVARRALSPTLETAQMFYTKNGVPIEEDKTLTYGDITELRESGPEDQFNILEGYRTSILNFDREPRFYADLGFDGSIFYKFDSGSDDTRWHYQTKYKDYGGSSDAFDFNVTGYYIKKLFNWEQT
;
A
#
# COMPACT_ATOMS: atom_id res chain seq x y z
N PRO A 1 5.87 17.52 -12.92
CA PRO A 1 4.42 17.47 -12.89
C PRO A 1 3.80 17.48 -14.29
N LEU A 2 2.84 16.59 -14.49
CA LEU A 2 2.31 16.28 -15.81
C LEU A 2 1.72 17.51 -16.55
N PHE A 3 1.14 18.45 -15.80
CA PHE A 3 0.39 19.59 -16.35
C PHE A 3 0.95 20.97 -15.95
N ASN A 4 2.19 21.03 -15.54
CA ASN A 4 2.83 22.29 -15.19
C ASN A 4 4.26 22.35 -15.75
N GLY A 5 4.39 22.85 -16.97
CA GLY A 5 5.66 22.97 -17.64
C GLY A 5 6.16 21.69 -18.34
N ASN A 6 5.25 20.79 -18.71
CA ASN A 6 5.60 19.59 -19.47
C ASN A 6 5.46 19.85 -20.98
N GLU A 7 6.59 19.97 -21.68
CA GLU A 7 6.64 20.23 -23.10
C GLU A 7 6.10 19.06 -23.95
N ASP A 8 6.12 17.85 -23.45
CA ASP A 8 5.57 16.66 -24.14
C ASP A 8 4.07 16.80 -24.41
N MET A 9 3.38 17.68 -23.66
CA MET A 9 1.97 17.97 -23.83
C MET A 9 1.68 19.04 -24.90
N ALA A 10 2.68 19.66 -25.51
CA ALA A 10 2.50 20.73 -26.48
C ALA A 10 1.81 20.28 -27.77
N GLY A 11 1.97 19.02 -28.15
CA GLY A 11 1.36 18.45 -29.37
C GLY A 11 -0.13 18.15 -29.26
N PHE A 12 -0.74 18.23 -28.07
CA PHE A 12 -2.16 17.93 -27.88
C PHE A 12 -3.02 19.19 -28.14
N THR A 13 -3.59 19.29 -29.33
CA THR A 13 -4.43 20.43 -29.74
C THR A 13 -5.81 19.96 -30.21
N GLY A 14 -6.77 20.85 -30.07
CA GLY A 14 -8.09 20.68 -30.66
C GLY A 14 -8.04 20.75 -32.20
N LYS A 15 -9.17 20.46 -32.86
CA LYS A 15 -9.31 20.56 -34.31
C LYS A 15 -9.14 22.00 -34.84
N ASP A 16 -9.35 22.96 -33.97
CA ASP A 16 -9.20 24.41 -34.23
C ASP A 16 -7.77 24.91 -33.90
N GLY A 17 -6.85 24.04 -33.52
CA GLY A 17 -5.48 24.36 -33.12
C GLY A 17 -5.33 24.87 -31.68
N THR A 18 -6.41 24.94 -30.91
CA THR A 18 -6.33 25.36 -29.49
C THR A 18 -5.59 24.31 -28.64
N PRO A 19 -4.52 24.68 -27.90
CA PRO A 19 -3.82 23.75 -27.03
C PRO A 19 -4.73 23.26 -25.89
N TYR A 20 -4.73 21.95 -25.65
CA TYR A 20 -5.44 21.39 -24.47
C TYR A 20 -4.70 21.61 -23.16
N PHE A 21 -3.39 21.80 -23.20
CA PHE A 21 -2.56 21.93 -22.02
C PHE A 21 -1.70 23.20 -22.09
N ASN A 22 -1.57 23.87 -20.96
CA ASN A 22 -0.61 24.95 -20.83
C ASN A 22 0.76 24.36 -20.46
N THR A 23 1.72 24.44 -21.36
CA THR A 23 3.09 23.93 -21.20
C THR A 23 4.02 24.89 -20.46
N THR A 24 3.58 26.12 -20.17
CA THR A 24 4.38 27.06 -19.40
C THR A 24 4.38 26.71 -17.92
N PHE A 25 5.57 26.57 -17.35
CA PHE A 25 5.71 26.35 -15.89
C PHE A 25 5.24 27.59 -15.12
N ASP A 26 4.36 27.38 -14.17
CA ASP A 26 3.86 28.42 -13.27
C ASP A 26 3.96 27.91 -11.81
N PRO A 27 4.92 28.41 -11.01
CA PRO A 27 5.08 28.00 -9.62
C PRO A 27 3.86 28.33 -8.75
N ALA A 28 3.08 29.35 -9.11
CA ALA A 28 1.87 29.69 -8.38
C ALA A 28 0.77 28.62 -8.44
N LYS A 29 0.83 27.69 -9.40
CA LYS A 29 -0.10 26.53 -9.42
C LYS A 29 0.06 25.65 -8.21
N TRP A 30 1.27 25.46 -7.71
CA TRP A 30 1.54 24.66 -6.51
C TRP A 30 0.97 25.31 -5.28
N GLN A 31 1.16 26.63 -5.15
CA GLN A 31 0.60 27.38 -4.01
C GLN A 31 -0.94 27.34 -4.04
N ARG A 32 -1.56 27.57 -5.21
CA ARG A 32 -3.02 27.45 -5.35
C ARG A 32 -3.55 26.05 -5.00
N ALA A 33 -2.82 25.01 -5.38
CA ALA A 33 -3.20 23.64 -5.03
C ALA A 33 -3.08 23.40 -3.50
N ALA A 34 -2.00 23.87 -2.88
CA ALA A 34 -1.81 23.74 -1.45
C ALA A 34 -2.89 24.50 -0.66
N ASP A 35 -3.21 25.73 -1.07
CA ASP A 35 -4.24 26.56 -0.43
C ASP A 35 -5.64 25.91 -0.53
N ALA A 36 -5.99 25.40 -1.72
CA ALA A 36 -7.27 24.72 -1.94
C ALA A 36 -7.39 23.41 -1.14
N ILE A 37 -6.30 22.63 -1.05
CA ILE A 37 -6.26 21.42 -0.23
C ILE A 37 -6.42 21.78 1.25
N LYS A 38 -5.70 22.80 1.71
CA LYS A 38 -5.84 23.26 3.10
C LYS A 38 -7.26 23.70 3.43
N GLU A 39 -7.89 24.50 2.58
CA GLU A 39 -9.29 24.92 2.74
C GLU A 39 -10.22 23.68 2.81
N ALA A 40 -10.02 22.70 1.96
CA ALA A 40 -10.82 21.47 1.96
C ALA A 40 -10.66 20.69 3.28
N ILE A 41 -9.46 20.60 3.82
CA ILE A 41 -9.17 19.97 5.12
C ILE A 41 -9.88 20.75 6.24
N ASP A 42 -9.69 22.07 6.29
CA ASP A 42 -10.27 22.92 7.34
C ASP A 42 -11.80 22.81 7.37
N VAL A 43 -12.43 22.76 6.18
CA VAL A 43 -13.90 22.57 6.07
C VAL A 43 -14.32 21.18 6.51
N ALA A 44 -13.57 20.14 6.11
CA ALA A 44 -13.87 18.77 6.47
C ALA A 44 -13.79 18.57 8.00
N GLU A 45 -12.72 19.03 8.64
CA GLU A 45 -12.52 18.95 10.09
C GLU A 45 -13.61 19.73 10.85
N ALA A 46 -13.98 20.93 10.39
CA ALA A 46 -15.07 21.71 10.97
C ALA A 46 -16.43 21.01 10.89
N ASN A 47 -16.60 20.04 9.99
CA ASN A 47 -17.79 19.23 9.82
C ASN A 47 -17.65 17.79 10.38
N GLY A 48 -16.63 17.53 11.20
CA GLY A 48 -16.46 16.28 11.94
C GLY A 48 -15.69 15.18 11.22
N ALA A 49 -15.01 15.51 10.11
CA ALA A 49 -14.03 14.59 9.52
C ALA A 49 -12.76 14.58 10.39
N GLU A 50 -12.18 13.41 10.55
CA GLU A 50 -10.94 13.22 11.31
C GLU A 50 -10.17 12.01 10.79
N ILE A 51 -8.89 11.92 11.11
CA ILE A 51 -8.09 10.73 10.77
C ILE A 51 -8.72 9.52 11.46
N PHE A 52 -8.89 8.46 10.69
CA PHE A 52 -9.52 7.24 11.17
C PHE A 52 -8.61 6.46 12.11
N TYR A 53 -9.15 6.14 13.28
CA TYR A 53 -8.59 5.18 14.23
C TYR A 53 -9.69 4.22 14.66
N LYS A 54 -9.40 2.93 14.66
CA LYS A 54 -10.35 1.93 15.11
C LYS A 54 -10.23 1.74 16.63
N ASP A 55 -11.24 2.23 17.36
CA ASP A 55 -11.22 2.25 18.82
C ASP A 55 -11.73 0.96 19.47
N ASP A 56 -12.44 0.12 18.72
CA ASP A 56 -13.11 -1.08 19.21
C ASP A 56 -12.31 -2.38 19.04
N VAL A 57 -10.99 -2.29 18.83
CA VAL A 57 -10.12 -3.47 18.81
C VAL A 57 -9.98 -4.01 20.22
N THR A 58 -10.59 -5.16 20.47
CA THR A 58 -10.60 -5.83 21.79
C THR A 58 -9.44 -6.82 21.98
N PHE A 59 -8.56 -6.94 21.00
CA PHE A 59 -7.43 -7.86 21.03
C PHE A 59 -6.21 -7.19 21.63
N ASP A 60 -5.41 -7.99 22.31
CA ASP A 60 -4.08 -7.58 22.78
C ASP A 60 -3.10 -7.65 21.60
N ILE A 61 -2.90 -6.52 20.93
CA ILE A 61 -2.00 -6.38 19.79
C ILE A 61 -1.02 -5.22 20.01
N GLU A 62 0.16 -5.37 19.45
CA GLU A 62 1.21 -4.36 19.53
C GLU A 62 0.83 -3.06 18.79
N PRO A 63 1.29 -1.91 19.26
CA PRO A 63 0.97 -0.61 18.64
C PRO A 63 1.31 -0.55 17.14
N ILE A 64 2.40 -1.19 16.72
CA ILE A 64 2.77 -1.23 15.30
C ILE A 64 1.76 -2.03 14.47
N THR A 65 1.22 -3.11 15.00
CA THR A 65 0.18 -3.90 14.35
C THR A 65 -1.11 -3.09 14.29
N LYS A 66 -1.51 -2.44 15.40
CA LYS A 66 -2.69 -1.55 15.41
C LYS A 66 -2.57 -0.45 14.36
N THR A 67 -1.44 0.24 14.28
CA THR A 67 -1.22 1.29 13.27
C THR A 67 -1.43 0.77 11.84
N LYS A 68 -0.92 -0.42 11.52
CA LYS A 68 -1.11 -1.05 10.20
C LYS A 68 -2.59 -1.37 9.95
N LEU A 69 -3.31 -1.83 10.97
CA LEU A 69 -4.74 -2.14 10.86
C LEU A 69 -5.56 -0.87 10.66
N ASP A 70 -5.28 0.21 11.38
CA ASP A 70 -5.92 1.50 11.19
C ASP A 70 -5.75 2.01 9.75
N ILE A 71 -4.53 1.95 9.19
CA ILE A 71 -4.25 2.34 7.81
C ILE A 71 -5.05 1.49 6.80
N ARG A 72 -5.14 0.17 7.00
CA ARG A 72 -5.93 -0.70 6.12
C ARG A 72 -7.43 -0.43 6.25
N GLN A 73 -7.89 -0.27 7.48
CA GLN A 73 -9.30 -0.08 7.78
C GLN A 73 -9.83 1.27 7.27
N ALA A 74 -9.02 2.33 7.31
CA ALA A 74 -9.37 3.63 6.74
C ALA A 74 -9.81 3.54 5.26
N VAL A 75 -9.31 2.55 4.52
CA VAL A 75 -9.69 2.32 3.10
C VAL A 75 -10.86 1.35 2.96
N THR A 76 -10.99 0.38 3.85
CA THR A 76 -11.92 -0.74 3.70
C THR A 76 -13.17 -0.62 4.57
N GLU A 77 -13.15 0.21 5.61
CA GLU A 77 -14.32 0.45 6.45
C GLU A 77 -15.27 1.47 5.82
N ARG A 78 -16.52 1.03 5.69
CA ARG A 78 -17.55 1.85 5.05
C ARG A 78 -17.98 3.00 5.95
N TRP A 79 -18.03 4.22 5.39
CA TRP A 79 -18.54 5.42 6.05
C TRP A 79 -17.78 5.83 7.32
N ASN A 80 -16.48 5.56 7.36
CA ASN A 80 -15.62 6.04 8.43
C ASN A 80 -15.41 7.57 8.36
N ARG A 81 -14.90 8.16 9.43
CA ARG A 81 -14.80 9.63 9.57
C ARG A 81 -13.73 10.28 8.70
N GLU A 82 -12.82 9.51 8.11
CA GLU A 82 -11.81 10.03 7.18
C GLU A 82 -12.36 10.24 5.77
N ILE A 83 -13.53 9.68 5.46
CA ILE A 83 -14.13 9.76 4.13
C ILE A 83 -14.82 11.11 3.96
N ILE A 84 -14.23 11.98 3.12
CA ILE A 84 -14.83 13.25 2.71
C ILE A 84 -15.82 13.03 1.56
N TRP A 85 -15.46 12.16 0.60
CA TRP A 85 -16.31 11.82 -0.53
C TRP A 85 -16.10 10.39 -0.97
N ALA A 86 -17.17 9.65 -1.14
CA ALA A 86 -17.12 8.25 -1.55
C ALA A 86 -18.01 7.99 -2.77
N ASN A 87 -17.54 7.07 -3.62
CA ASN A 87 -18.36 6.50 -4.69
C ASN A 87 -19.03 5.21 -4.21
N PRO A 88 -20.37 5.18 -4.03
CA PRO A 88 -21.07 4.01 -3.51
C PRO A 88 -21.13 2.84 -4.51
N ASN A 89 -20.79 3.06 -5.77
CA ASN A 89 -20.78 2.02 -6.82
C ASN A 89 -19.45 1.26 -6.90
N SER A 90 -18.77 1.07 -5.78
CA SER A 90 -17.50 0.35 -5.74
C SER A 90 -17.72 -1.16 -5.95
N ARG A 91 -16.74 -1.81 -6.61
CA ARG A 91 -16.69 -3.27 -6.76
C ARG A 91 -15.76 -3.89 -5.72
N THR A 92 -16.01 -3.63 -4.45
CA THR A 92 -15.14 -4.03 -3.35
C THR A 92 -14.82 -5.53 -3.35
N TYR A 93 -15.80 -6.39 -3.53
CA TYR A 93 -15.61 -7.83 -3.61
C TYR A 93 -14.61 -8.24 -4.72
N GLU A 94 -14.77 -7.69 -5.93
CA GLU A 94 -13.89 -8.00 -7.04
C GLU A 94 -12.47 -7.49 -6.78
N LEU A 95 -12.33 -6.29 -6.22
CA LEU A 95 -11.02 -5.72 -5.90
C LEU A 95 -10.30 -6.53 -4.82
N GLN A 96 -10.99 -6.93 -3.75
CA GLN A 96 -10.40 -7.80 -2.73
C GLN A 96 -9.94 -9.13 -3.33
N ARG A 97 -10.79 -9.78 -4.12
CA ARG A 97 -10.47 -11.06 -4.77
C ARG A 97 -9.27 -10.98 -5.71
N LEU A 98 -9.14 -9.87 -6.46
CA LEU A 98 -7.99 -9.63 -7.34
C LEU A 98 -6.71 -9.32 -6.58
N ALA A 99 -6.82 -8.64 -5.43
CA ALA A 99 -5.70 -8.29 -4.57
C ALA A 99 -5.23 -9.44 -3.67
N MET A 100 -6.13 -10.40 -3.38
CA MET A 100 -5.88 -11.47 -2.43
C MET A 100 -4.77 -12.40 -2.89
N ASN A 101 -3.87 -12.69 -1.96
CA ASN A 101 -2.84 -13.72 -2.10
C ASN A 101 -3.31 -15.05 -1.50
N ALA A 102 -2.81 -16.16 -2.04
CA ALA A 102 -2.88 -17.44 -1.38
C ALA A 102 -1.82 -17.51 -0.27
N THR A 103 -2.28 -17.60 0.96
CA THR A 103 -1.41 -17.83 2.13
C THR A 103 -1.37 -19.32 2.52
N GLU A 104 -2.25 -20.13 1.90
CA GLU A 104 -2.37 -21.57 2.12
C GLU A 104 -2.58 -22.30 0.78
N ALA A 105 -2.25 -23.58 0.75
CA ALA A 105 -2.39 -24.43 -0.43
C ALA A 105 -3.83 -24.53 -0.98
N ASP A 106 -4.81 -24.42 -0.10
CA ASP A 106 -6.23 -24.61 -0.44
C ASP A 106 -6.88 -23.38 -1.07
N LEU A 107 -6.22 -22.20 -0.99
CA LEU A 107 -6.68 -20.98 -1.63
C LEU A 107 -6.32 -20.97 -3.12
N GLY A 108 -7.09 -21.70 -3.89
CA GLY A 108 -6.94 -21.75 -5.34
C GLY A 108 -7.30 -20.43 -6.06
N PRO A 109 -7.04 -20.33 -7.38
CA PRO A 109 -7.23 -19.11 -8.16
C PRO A 109 -8.68 -18.62 -8.25
N THR A 110 -9.65 -19.43 -7.86
CA THR A 110 -11.07 -19.01 -7.76
C THR A 110 -11.32 -18.08 -6.59
N VAL A 111 -10.55 -18.21 -5.51
CA VAL A 111 -10.67 -17.42 -4.28
C VAL A 111 -9.64 -16.28 -4.29
N ALA A 112 -8.38 -16.60 -4.51
CA ALA A 112 -7.27 -15.66 -4.49
C ALA A 112 -6.67 -15.52 -5.90
N ARG A 113 -7.04 -14.47 -6.63
CA ARG A 113 -6.62 -14.31 -8.04
C ARG A 113 -5.21 -13.78 -8.23
N ARG A 114 -4.65 -13.14 -7.22
CA ARG A 114 -3.24 -12.67 -7.26
C ARG A 114 -2.91 -11.75 -8.46
N ALA A 115 -3.91 -11.03 -8.98
CA ALA A 115 -3.80 -10.34 -10.25
C ALA A 115 -3.32 -8.88 -10.12
N LEU A 116 -3.40 -8.28 -8.92
CA LEU A 116 -2.98 -6.90 -8.69
C LEU A 116 -1.57 -6.88 -8.11
N SER A 117 -0.62 -6.46 -8.94
CA SER A 117 0.79 -6.41 -8.61
C SER A 117 1.29 -4.97 -8.65
N PRO A 118 1.59 -4.33 -7.51
CA PRO A 118 2.31 -3.08 -7.49
C PRO A 118 3.67 -3.21 -8.18
N THR A 119 4.13 -2.15 -8.83
CA THR A 119 5.46 -2.15 -9.43
C THR A 119 6.55 -2.06 -8.37
N LEU A 120 7.76 -2.46 -8.71
CA LEU A 120 8.92 -2.28 -7.84
C LEU A 120 9.15 -0.80 -7.51
N GLU A 121 8.97 0.08 -8.48
CA GLU A 121 9.04 1.53 -8.30
C GLU A 121 8.04 2.01 -7.23
N THR A 122 6.80 1.49 -7.24
CA THR A 122 5.83 1.79 -6.19
C THR A 122 6.34 1.39 -4.81
N ALA A 123 6.95 0.22 -4.67
CA ALA A 123 7.54 -0.22 -3.41
C ALA A 123 8.72 0.67 -2.97
N GLN A 124 9.51 1.17 -3.90
CA GLN A 124 10.62 2.10 -3.63
C GLN A 124 10.15 3.50 -3.21
N MET A 125 8.98 3.96 -3.67
CA MET A 125 8.43 5.27 -3.32
C MET A 125 8.02 5.42 -1.85
N PHE A 126 7.77 4.33 -1.13
CA PHE A 126 7.51 4.40 0.31
C PHE A 126 8.75 4.85 1.06
N TYR A 127 8.56 5.54 2.16
CA TYR A 127 9.62 6.08 2.98
C TYR A 127 10.29 5.01 3.86
N THR A 128 11.46 5.36 4.36
CA THR A 128 12.13 4.60 5.42
C THR A 128 11.39 4.77 6.76
N LYS A 129 11.75 3.99 7.77
CA LYS A 129 11.24 4.16 9.15
C LYS A 129 11.53 5.54 9.75
N ASN A 130 12.46 6.30 9.16
CA ASN A 130 12.81 7.65 9.58
C ASN A 130 11.92 8.71 8.90
N GLY A 131 10.97 8.32 8.05
CA GLY A 131 10.03 9.22 7.40
C GLY A 131 10.63 10.02 6.24
N VAL A 132 11.67 9.52 5.60
CA VAL A 132 12.33 10.16 4.45
C VAL A 132 12.45 9.17 3.28
N PRO A 133 12.54 9.67 2.02
CA PRO A 133 12.79 8.81 0.86
C PRO A 133 14.05 7.95 1.04
N ILE A 134 14.07 6.77 0.40
CA ILE A 134 15.19 5.82 0.53
C ILE A 134 16.54 6.48 0.17
N GLU A 135 16.56 7.24 -0.93
CA GLU A 135 17.79 7.87 -1.42
C GLU A 135 18.28 9.04 -0.54
N GLU A 136 17.40 9.59 0.28
CA GLU A 136 17.70 10.72 1.17
C GLU A 136 18.09 10.28 2.59
N ASP A 137 17.82 9.02 2.95
CA ASP A 137 18.16 8.52 4.28
C ASP A 137 19.65 8.25 4.43
N LYS A 138 20.29 9.08 5.25
CA LYS A 138 21.75 8.98 5.50
C LYS A 138 22.12 7.95 6.57
N THR A 139 21.14 7.39 7.25
CA THR A 139 21.35 6.46 8.37
C THR A 139 21.09 5.00 7.98
N LEU A 140 20.36 4.79 6.90
CA LEU A 140 20.06 3.47 6.36
C LEU A 140 20.67 3.31 4.97
N THR A 141 21.27 2.16 4.73
CA THR A 141 21.85 1.82 3.42
C THR A 141 21.19 0.56 2.92
N TYR A 142 20.45 0.68 1.83
CA TYR A 142 19.79 -0.46 1.23
C TYR A 142 20.71 -1.26 0.28
N GLY A 143 21.83 -0.67 -0.17
CA GLY A 143 22.78 -1.35 -1.05
C GLY A 143 22.13 -1.84 -2.34
N ASP A 144 22.45 -3.07 -2.73
CA ASP A 144 21.79 -3.73 -3.83
C ASP A 144 20.45 -4.32 -3.35
N ILE A 145 19.34 -3.79 -3.87
CA ILE A 145 17.98 -4.22 -3.52
C ILE A 145 17.70 -5.69 -3.83
N THR A 146 18.55 -6.35 -4.60
CA THR A 146 18.47 -7.80 -4.89
C THR A 146 19.10 -8.65 -3.79
N GLU A 147 19.85 -8.06 -2.86
CA GLU A 147 20.39 -8.78 -1.73
C GLU A 147 19.28 -9.23 -0.77
N LEU A 148 19.53 -10.36 -0.13
CA LEU A 148 18.62 -10.95 0.85
C LEU A 148 19.15 -10.75 2.27
N ARG A 149 18.30 -10.24 3.14
CA ARG A 149 18.54 -10.16 4.58
C ARG A 149 17.62 -11.14 5.32
N GLU A 150 18.08 -11.71 6.41
CA GLU A 150 17.28 -12.50 7.34
C GLU A 150 16.67 -11.58 8.40
N SER A 151 15.36 -11.74 8.68
CA SER A 151 14.65 -10.96 9.68
C SER A 151 14.98 -11.43 11.10
N GLY A 152 15.13 -10.46 12.00
CA GLY A 152 15.32 -10.70 13.42
C GLY A 152 14.02 -10.56 14.25
N PRO A 153 14.13 -10.71 15.59
CA PRO A 153 13.01 -10.50 16.49
C PRO A 153 12.40 -9.09 16.40
N GLU A 154 13.21 -8.09 16.06
CA GLU A 154 12.78 -6.70 15.87
C GLU A 154 11.84 -6.51 14.67
N ASP A 155 11.87 -7.43 13.72
CA ASP A 155 11.08 -7.38 12.50
C ASP A 155 9.76 -8.18 12.62
N GLN A 156 9.56 -8.96 13.67
CA GLN A 156 8.56 -10.04 13.82
C GLN A 156 7.11 -9.62 13.51
N PHE A 157 6.74 -8.37 13.73
CA PHE A 157 5.40 -7.89 13.45
C PHE A 157 5.21 -7.42 11.99
N ASN A 158 6.29 -7.33 11.24
CA ASN A 158 6.30 -6.91 9.84
C ASN A 158 6.70 -8.04 8.88
N ILE A 159 7.71 -8.81 9.28
CA ILE A 159 8.30 -9.92 8.51
C ILE A 159 8.40 -11.12 9.44
N LEU A 160 8.06 -12.31 8.96
CA LEU A 160 8.21 -13.54 9.73
C LEU A 160 9.66 -13.68 10.23
N GLU A 161 9.83 -13.88 11.52
CA GLU A 161 11.16 -14.02 12.14
C GLU A 161 11.95 -15.18 11.49
N GLY A 162 13.23 -14.96 11.23
CA GLY A 162 14.11 -15.91 10.56
C GLY A 162 13.87 -16.05 9.06
N TYR A 163 12.98 -15.23 8.46
CA TYR A 163 12.69 -15.30 7.04
C TYR A 163 13.67 -14.46 6.22
N ARG A 164 14.16 -15.02 5.10
CA ARG A 164 15.07 -14.32 4.19
C ARG A 164 14.30 -13.70 3.04
N THR A 165 14.30 -12.37 2.99
CA THR A 165 13.64 -11.58 1.94
C THR A 165 14.53 -10.43 1.47
N SER A 166 14.13 -9.69 0.43
CA SER A 166 14.89 -8.56 -0.10
C SER A 166 15.17 -7.50 0.98
N ILE A 167 16.38 -6.96 0.98
CA ILE A 167 16.78 -5.85 1.86
C ILE A 167 15.85 -4.63 1.72
N LEU A 168 15.25 -4.43 0.55
CA LEU A 168 14.28 -3.36 0.29
C LEU A 168 13.07 -3.42 1.22
N ASN A 169 12.76 -4.58 1.79
CA ASN A 169 11.57 -4.80 2.61
C ASN A 169 11.78 -4.44 4.09
N PHE A 170 13.00 -4.08 4.48
CA PHE A 170 13.34 -3.78 5.87
C PHE A 170 13.35 -2.28 6.15
N ASP A 171 13.19 -1.93 7.42
CA ASP A 171 13.36 -0.56 7.92
C ASP A 171 12.47 0.47 7.20
N ARG A 172 11.24 0.08 6.84
CA ARG A 172 10.27 0.91 6.14
C ARG A 172 9.23 1.52 7.07
N GLU A 173 8.58 2.57 6.59
CA GLU A 173 7.47 3.21 7.29
C GLU A 173 6.27 2.28 7.51
N PRO A 174 5.38 2.52 8.49
CA PRO A 174 4.21 1.66 8.75
C PRO A 174 3.28 1.49 7.55
N ARG A 175 3.14 2.51 6.67
CA ARG A 175 2.33 2.43 5.45
C ARG A 175 2.84 1.36 4.48
N PHE A 176 4.15 1.19 4.37
CA PHE A 176 4.72 0.14 3.53
C PHE A 176 4.20 -1.24 3.95
N TYR A 177 4.27 -1.53 5.24
CA TYR A 177 3.83 -2.82 5.79
C TYR A 177 2.31 -2.98 5.86
N ALA A 178 1.56 -1.89 5.91
CA ALA A 178 0.10 -1.90 5.86
C ALA A 178 -0.43 -2.09 4.44
N ASP A 179 0.17 -1.39 3.47
CA ASP A 179 -0.34 -1.28 2.11
C ASP A 179 0.15 -2.40 1.20
N LEU A 180 1.37 -2.91 1.43
CA LEU A 180 2.01 -3.91 0.57
C LEU A 180 2.20 -5.26 1.27
N GLY A 181 1.88 -6.33 0.54
CA GLY A 181 2.31 -7.68 0.82
C GLY A 181 3.54 -8.01 -0.03
N PHE A 182 4.53 -8.67 0.55
CA PHE A 182 5.76 -9.10 -0.11
C PHE A 182 6.28 -10.38 0.55
N ASP A 183 7.26 -11.02 -0.04
CA ASP A 183 7.79 -12.30 0.43
C ASP A 183 8.25 -12.23 1.89
N GLY A 184 7.61 -13.03 2.76
CA GLY A 184 7.84 -13.06 4.20
C GLY A 184 7.04 -12.03 5.02
N SER A 185 6.31 -11.11 4.38
CA SER A 185 5.54 -10.11 5.14
C SER A 185 4.36 -10.73 5.88
N ILE A 186 4.11 -10.28 7.12
CA ILE A 186 3.00 -10.74 7.94
C ILE A 186 1.67 -10.34 7.32
N PHE A 187 0.76 -11.31 7.22
CA PHE A 187 -0.62 -11.09 6.83
C PHE A 187 -1.53 -11.28 8.04
N TYR A 188 -1.79 -10.19 8.76
CA TYR A 188 -2.72 -10.21 9.88
C TYR A 188 -4.15 -10.36 9.38
N LYS A 189 -4.91 -11.28 10.02
CA LYS A 189 -6.35 -11.44 9.81
C LYS A 189 -7.07 -11.68 11.15
N PHE A 190 -8.37 -11.43 11.19
CA PHE A 190 -9.18 -11.41 12.41
C PHE A 190 -9.13 -12.69 13.24
N ASP A 191 -9.09 -13.84 12.60
CA ASP A 191 -9.03 -15.14 13.29
C ASP A 191 -7.70 -15.40 14.00
N SER A 192 -6.71 -14.54 13.81
CA SER A 192 -5.45 -14.61 14.55
C SER A 192 -5.64 -14.30 16.04
N GLY A 193 -6.57 -13.41 16.41
CA GLY A 193 -6.90 -13.04 17.79
C GLY A 193 -5.80 -12.35 18.60
N SER A 194 -4.60 -12.27 18.05
CA SER A 194 -3.40 -11.67 18.62
C SER A 194 -2.41 -11.35 17.50
N ASP A 195 -1.20 -10.86 17.83
CA ASP A 195 -0.10 -10.65 16.88
C ASP A 195 0.52 -11.97 16.39
N ASP A 196 -0.30 -12.91 16.02
CA ASP A 196 0.13 -14.19 15.47
C ASP A 196 0.75 -14.00 14.06
N THR A 197 2.01 -14.39 13.93
CA THR A 197 2.82 -14.21 12.73
C THR A 197 2.80 -15.41 11.78
N ARG A 198 2.00 -16.43 12.03
CA ARG A 198 1.96 -17.64 11.19
C ARG A 198 1.44 -17.37 9.77
N TRP A 199 0.55 -16.39 9.62
CA TRP A 199 0.05 -15.96 8.34
C TRP A 199 1.00 -14.95 7.70
N HIS A 200 1.71 -15.38 6.66
CA HIS A 200 2.67 -14.54 5.94
C HIS A 200 2.61 -14.81 4.43
N TYR A 201 3.05 -13.85 3.64
CA TYR A 201 3.16 -14.00 2.20
C TYR A 201 4.35 -14.88 1.84
N GLN A 202 4.13 -15.79 0.88
CA GLN A 202 5.14 -16.67 0.30
C GLN A 202 5.11 -16.43 -1.21
N THR A 203 5.99 -15.54 -1.70
CA THR A 203 5.93 -15.07 -3.08
C THR A 203 7.13 -15.50 -3.93
N LYS A 204 7.96 -16.42 -3.42
CA LYS A 204 9.02 -17.03 -4.21
C LYS A 204 8.44 -17.90 -5.33
N TYR A 205 9.26 -18.17 -6.32
CA TYR A 205 8.88 -19.03 -7.44
C TYR A 205 8.36 -20.40 -6.95
N LYS A 206 7.16 -20.75 -7.37
CA LYS A 206 6.39 -21.95 -6.97
C LYS A 206 5.84 -21.97 -5.55
N ASP A 207 6.01 -20.94 -4.75
CA ASP A 207 5.29 -20.80 -3.50
C ASP A 207 3.80 -20.47 -3.75
N TYR A 208 2.98 -20.55 -2.71
CA TYR A 208 1.51 -20.38 -2.82
C TYR A 208 1.10 -19.04 -3.45
N GLY A 209 1.81 -17.98 -3.13
CA GLY A 209 1.60 -16.64 -3.70
C GLY A 209 2.57 -16.29 -4.82
N GLY A 210 3.50 -17.18 -5.13
CA GLY A 210 4.54 -16.94 -6.11
C GLY A 210 4.10 -17.17 -7.54
N SER A 211 4.96 -16.78 -8.48
CA SER A 211 4.83 -17.12 -9.89
C SER A 211 4.96 -18.63 -10.08
N SER A 212 4.10 -19.18 -10.92
CA SER A 212 4.19 -20.57 -11.40
C SER A 212 3.87 -20.58 -12.89
N ASP A 213 3.92 -21.75 -13.52
CA ASP A 213 3.59 -21.91 -14.95
C ASP A 213 2.06 -21.76 -15.22
N ALA A 214 1.27 -21.49 -14.19
CA ALA A 214 -0.16 -21.30 -14.29
C ALA A 214 -0.54 -19.84 -14.58
N PHE A 215 -1.77 -19.64 -15.02
CA PHE A 215 -2.40 -18.33 -15.14
C PHE A 215 -2.66 -17.72 -13.74
N ASP A 216 -2.88 -16.42 -13.69
CA ASP A 216 -3.21 -15.69 -12.46
C ASP A 216 -2.07 -15.71 -11.41
N PHE A 217 -0.89 -15.21 -11.80
CA PHE A 217 0.25 -15.06 -10.90
C PHE A 217 0.70 -13.60 -10.77
N ASN A 218 1.28 -13.28 -9.64
CA ASN A 218 1.88 -11.99 -9.38
C ASN A 218 3.23 -11.87 -10.11
N VAL A 219 3.44 -10.80 -10.86
CA VAL A 219 4.63 -10.60 -11.69
C VAL A 219 5.79 -9.99 -10.90
N THR A 220 5.49 -9.17 -9.89
CA THR A 220 6.48 -8.36 -9.18
C THR A 220 6.89 -8.93 -7.81
N GLY A 221 6.16 -9.90 -7.31
CA GLY A 221 6.30 -10.39 -5.93
C GLY A 221 5.68 -9.50 -4.86
N TYR A 222 5.09 -8.36 -5.24
CA TYR A 222 4.37 -7.45 -4.36
C TYR A 222 2.86 -7.56 -4.55
N TYR A 223 2.11 -7.47 -3.45
CA TYR A 223 0.66 -7.53 -3.41
C TYR A 223 0.08 -6.26 -2.80
N ILE A 224 -1.18 -5.95 -3.11
CA ILE A 224 -1.90 -4.83 -2.52
C ILE A 224 -2.65 -5.33 -1.27
N LYS A 225 -2.04 -5.23 -0.11
CA LYS A 225 -2.64 -5.63 1.17
C LYS A 225 -3.69 -4.64 1.65
N LYS A 226 -3.55 -3.36 1.33
CA LYS A 226 -4.44 -2.25 1.70
C LYS A 226 -5.90 -2.47 1.28
N LEU A 227 -6.17 -3.16 0.17
CA LEU A 227 -7.54 -3.42 -0.31
C LEU A 227 -8.23 -4.57 0.42
N PHE A 228 -7.58 -5.16 1.39
CA PHE A 228 -8.07 -6.33 2.10
C PHE A 228 -8.59 -5.94 3.49
N ASN A 229 -9.88 -6.16 3.73
CA ASN A 229 -10.46 -5.96 5.06
C ASN A 229 -10.02 -7.12 5.97
N TRP A 230 -9.28 -6.83 7.02
CA TRP A 230 -8.71 -7.83 7.91
C TRP A 230 -9.74 -8.46 8.88
N GLU A 231 -10.92 -7.85 9.05
CA GLU A 231 -12.00 -8.38 9.89
C GLU A 231 -12.90 -9.38 9.16
N GLN A 232 -12.92 -9.36 7.84
CA GLN A 232 -13.85 -10.15 7.01
C GLN A 232 -13.12 -11.16 6.13
N THR A 233 -12.01 -11.67 6.60
CA THR A 233 -11.20 -12.65 5.85
C THR A 233 -11.61 -14.08 6.11
#